data_54ce0cc1d08829185e78fb76d444bd48
#
_entry.id   54ce0cc1d08829185e78fb76d444bd48
#
_cell.length_a   1.000
_cell.length_b   1.000
_cell.length_c   1.000
_cell.angle_alpha   90.00
_cell.angle_beta   90.00
_cell.angle_gamma   90.00
#
_symmetry.space_group_name_H-M   'P 1'
#
loop_
_entity.id
_entity.type
_entity.pdbx_description
1 polymer ?
#
loop_
_entity_poly.entity_id
_entity_poly.type
_entity_poly.pdbx_seq_one_letter_code
_entity_poly.pdbx_strand_id
1 'polypeptide(L)'
;MGWRFRKSINLGLGFRINLSKSGIGYSWGFPGYRTTKLANGGTRQTYSIPGTGISYVEQQGGRGNSQLRYNENLNLITGETEVFENIPIEDIRKNDPILKEINRVVFFNRLANISLVLTLFVLVHPAFSLAFLLGIILKIIIATTMKIKLYYEFDEDSRKMYNSLKEIWITLSQSRKLWQINSSTKIYNTKYNAGSGNNVDRNNAFIMSKLPSFIKTNIDIYGLNLRNQKMYFTPDRILIFRPFRKVYGCTYRDMYFGISSQRFVESGTVHKDSEVVDYVWHYTNKDGSRDLRFSNNRKYPVCKYGELTLKSPNGIHTIIEFSNHDLAEDIQNKLILFGNQFNKILETTKSQDIKQKTTQEEPIKKQIIKDISAIDNKEVDPIYEDVLEFAISNGKVSASLLQRKFKLGYNRACRIIDYMEEQGIVGPQNGSNPRYVLVKLSDEDGE
;
A
#
# COMPACT_ATOMS: atom_id res chain seq x y z
N MET A 1 33.28 -9.30 -28.77
CA MET A 1 34.09 -8.10 -28.40
C MET A 1 33.16 -6.87 -28.42
N GLY A 2 33.08 -6.08 -27.34
CA GLY A 2 32.21 -4.91 -27.27
C GLY A 2 32.97 -3.64 -26.83
N TRP A 3 32.62 -2.51 -27.39
CA TRP A 3 33.20 -1.23 -27.00
C TRP A 3 32.91 -0.89 -25.56
N ARG A 4 33.93 -0.54 -24.74
CA ARG A 4 33.80 -0.07 -23.37
C ARG A 4 34.08 1.43 -23.33
N PHE A 5 33.05 2.21 -22.93
CA PHE A 5 33.20 3.63 -22.66
C PHE A 5 33.22 3.86 -21.15
N ARG A 6 34.26 4.54 -20.66
CA ARG A 6 34.35 5.02 -19.27
C ARG A 6 34.98 6.38 -19.24
N LYS A 7 34.28 7.36 -18.68
CA LYS A 7 34.81 8.71 -18.44
C LYS A 7 34.59 9.08 -16.99
N SER A 8 35.61 9.58 -16.32
CA SER A 8 35.52 10.08 -14.93
C SER A 8 35.77 11.57 -14.94
N ILE A 9 34.84 12.34 -14.38
CA ILE A 9 34.93 13.80 -14.24
C ILE A 9 35.20 14.09 -12.77
N ASN A 10 36.32 14.74 -12.47
CA ASN A 10 36.69 15.14 -11.12
C ASN A 10 36.08 16.52 -10.83
N LEU A 11 35.25 16.61 -9.78
CA LEU A 11 34.58 17.84 -9.37
C LEU A 11 35.32 18.57 -8.23
N GLY A 12 36.49 18.08 -7.81
CA GLY A 12 37.20 18.58 -6.63
C GLY A 12 36.78 17.96 -5.32
N LEU A 13 37.47 18.30 -4.23
CA LEU A 13 37.18 17.81 -2.85
C LEU A 13 36.96 16.30 -2.73
N GLY A 14 37.61 15.50 -3.57
CA GLY A 14 37.47 14.05 -3.58
C GLY A 14 36.23 13.49 -4.30
N PHE A 15 35.38 14.35 -4.87
CA PHE A 15 34.17 13.96 -5.57
C PHE A 15 34.44 13.73 -7.07
N ARG A 16 33.92 12.60 -7.62
CA ARG A 16 34.00 12.26 -9.05
C ARG A 16 32.69 11.69 -9.56
N ILE A 17 32.33 12.08 -10.78
CA ILE A 17 31.25 11.46 -11.54
C ILE A 17 31.86 10.48 -12.54
N ASN A 18 31.36 9.23 -12.53
CA ASN A 18 31.80 8.16 -13.39
C ASN A 18 30.71 7.84 -14.42
N LEU A 19 31.00 8.10 -15.68
CA LEU A 19 30.10 7.80 -16.81
C LEU A 19 30.55 6.48 -17.43
N SER A 20 29.61 5.56 -17.59
CA SER A 20 29.85 4.26 -18.20
C SER A 20 28.65 3.83 -19.05
N LYS A 21 28.80 2.79 -19.86
CA LYS A 21 27.70 2.21 -20.66
C LYS A 21 26.53 1.76 -19.81
N SER A 22 26.75 1.39 -18.54
CA SER A 22 25.71 0.99 -17.57
C SER A 22 25.06 2.16 -16.84
N GLY A 23 25.40 3.43 -17.19
CA GLY A 23 24.83 4.63 -16.61
C GLY A 23 25.84 5.48 -15.83
N ILE A 24 25.30 6.39 -15.00
CA ILE A 24 26.07 7.37 -14.23
C ILE A 24 26.26 6.83 -12.81
N GLY A 25 27.52 6.78 -12.36
CA GLY A 25 27.90 6.54 -10.98
C GLY A 25 28.63 7.74 -10.39
N TYR A 26 28.72 7.84 -9.09
CA TYR A 26 29.48 8.88 -8.40
C TYR A 26 30.35 8.29 -7.31
N SER A 27 31.51 8.90 -7.09
CA SER A 27 32.41 8.48 -6.02
C SER A 27 32.88 9.67 -5.20
N TRP A 28 33.06 9.44 -3.92
CA TRP A 28 33.63 10.38 -2.98
C TRP A 28 34.68 9.69 -2.13
N GLY A 29 35.77 10.40 -1.81
CA GLY A 29 36.82 9.86 -0.97
C GLY A 29 38.05 10.74 -0.91
N PHE A 30 38.93 10.37 0.01
CA PHE A 30 40.25 10.99 0.25
C PHE A 30 41.35 9.93 0.06
N PRO A 31 42.63 10.31 0.06
CA PRO A 31 43.73 9.33 -0.03
C PRO A 31 43.61 8.25 1.06
N GLY A 32 43.54 6.99 0.63
CA GLY A 32 43.33 5.83 1.51
C GLY A 32 41.92 5.28 1.55
N TYR A 33 40.88 6.07 1.27
CA TYR A 33 39.50 5.63 1.31
C TYR A 33 38.65 6.23 0.19
N ARG A 34 37.83 5.40 -0.46
CA ARG A 34 36.89 5.85 -1.49
C ARG A 34 35.59 5.05 -1.47
N THR A 35 34.49 5.73 -1.39
CA THR A 35 33.13 5.16 -1.63
C THR A 35 32.65 5.50 -3.02
N THR A 36 32.18 4.50 -3.77
CA THR A 36 31.66 4.66 -5.13
C THR A 36 30.24 4.11 -5.21
N LYS A 37 29.28 4.93 -5.58
CA LYS A 37 27.95 4.49 -5.97
C LYS A 37 27.98 4.12 -7.45
N LEU A 38 27.74 2.88 -7.77
CA LEU A 38 27.75 2.35 -9.12
C LEU A 38 26.45 2.67 -9.85
N ALA A 39 26.48 2.78 -11.17
CA ALA A 39 25.31 3.03 -12.00
C ALA A 39 24.21 1.96 -11.87
N ASN A 40 24.57 0.74 -11.46
CA ASN A 40 23.66 -0.37 -11.19
C ASN A 40 23.06 -0.36 -9.77
N GLY A 41 23.23 0.74 -9.02
CA GLY A 41 22.69 0.90 -7.65
C GLY A 41 23.56 0.31 -6.54
N GLY A 42 24.63 -0.43 -6.86
CA GLY A 42 25.58 -0.95 -5.88
C GLY A 42 26.46 0.12 -5.27
N THR A 43 27.01 -0.17 -4.08
CA THR A 43 28.01 0.67 -3.41
C THR A 43 29.31 -0.12 -3.32
N ARG A 44 30.43 0.50 -3.75
CA ARG A 44 31.77 -0.07 -3.63
C ARG A 44 32.58 0.81 -2.69
N GLN A 45 33.18 0.21 -1.67
CA GLN A 45 34.12 0.85 -0.78
C GLN A 45 35.52 0.33 -1.12
N THR A 46 36.48 1.25 -1.27
CA THR A 46 37.87 0.92 -1.58
C THR A 46 38.74 1.52 -0.49
N TYR A 47 39.47 0.69 0.20
CA TYR A 47 40.50 1.05 1.15
C TYR A 47 41.85 0.84 0.47
N SER A 48 42.72 1.85 0.43
CA SER A 48 44.03 1.75 -0.21
C SER A 48 45.11 2.36 0.67
N ILE A 49 46.30 1.76 0.65
CA ILE A 49 47.46 2.34 1.30
C ILE A 49 48.17 3.21 0.27
N PRO A 50 48.19 4.55 0.45
CA PRO A 50 48.79 5.45 -0.53
C PRO A 50 50.26 5.10 -0.78
N GLY A 51 50.68 5.05 -2.04
CA GLY A 51 52.04 4.80 -2.46
C GLY A 51 52.45 3.31 -2.56
N THR A 52 51.62 2.36 -2.13
CA THR A 52 52.00 0.91 -2.10
C THR A 52 51.31 0.10 -3.20
N GLY A 53 50.30 0.65 -3.86
CA GLY A 53 49.47 -0.10 -4.82
C GLY A 53 48.53 -1.15 -4.19
N ILE A 54 48.54 -1.32 -2.87
CA ILE A 54 47.68 -2.27 -2.16
C ILE A 54 46.30 -1.60 -1.93
N SER A 55 45.26 -2.33 -2.31
CA SER A 55 43.88 -1.90 -2.04
C SER A 55 42.97 -3.06 -1.69
N TYR A 56 42.10 -2.84 -0.72
CA TYR A 56 40.98 -3.73 -0.37
C TYR A 56 39.70 -3.15 -0.89
N VAL A 57 38.88 -3.97 -1.58
CA VAL A 57 37.65 -3.52 -2.21
C VAL A 57 36.48 -4.34 -1.68
N GLU A 58 35.54 -3.66 -1.06
CA GLU A 58 34.26 -4.22 -0.64
C GLU A 58 33.14 -3.66 -1.53
N GLN A 59 32.26 -4.52 -2.02
CA GLN A 59 31.13 -4.08 -2.85
C GLN A 59 29.83 -4.66 -2.30
N GLN A 60 28.86 -3.79 -2.01
CA GLN A 60 27.54 -4.15 -1.51
C GLN A 60 26.46 -3.65 -2.49
N GLY A 61 25.53 -4.53 -2.84
CA GLY A 61 24.36 -4.20 -3.66
C GLY A 61 24.69 -3.86 -5.11
N GLY A 62 23.68 -3.85 -5.95
CA GLY A 62 23.72 -3.52 -7.38
C GLY A 62 22.80 -4.43 -8.15
N ARG A 63 21.96 -3.88 -9.05
CA ARG A 63 21.22 -4.67 -10.03
C ARG A 63 22.22 -5.43 -10.89
N GLY A 64 22.33 -6.70 -10.67
CA GLY A 64 23.13 -7.62 -11.44
C GLY A 64 24.46 -8.00 -10.76
N ASN A 65 24.58 -9.23 -10.30
CA ASN A 65 25.81 -9.99 -10.09
C ASN A 65 26.63 -9.79 -8.80
N SER A 66 26.09 -9.39 -7.67
CA SER A 66 26.86 -9.58 -6.42
C SER A 66 26.76 -10.98 -5.82
N GLN A 67 25.83 -11.82 -6.25
CA GLN A 67 25.78 -13.24 -5.89
C GLN A 67 26.57 -14.14 -6.86
N LEU A 68 26.93 -13.68 -8.05
CA LEU A 68 27.56 -14.51 -9.08
C LEU A 68 29.07 -14.68 -8.93
N ARG A 69 29.77 -13.92 -8.07
CA ARG A 69 31.22 -14.09 -7.88
C ARG A 69 31.66 -15.15 -6.90
N TYR A 70 30.71 -15.69 -6.12
CA TYR A 70 31.03 -16.84 -5.25
C TYR A 70 30.85 -18.20 -5.94
N ASN A 71 30.26 -18.21 -7.16
CA ASN A 71 29.81 -19.44 -7.84
C ASN A 71 30.11 -19.47 -9.33
N GLU A 72 31.27 -19.00 -9.79
CA GLU A 72 31.63 -19.16 -11.22
C GLU A 72 31.79 -20.63 -11.68
N ASN A 73 31.72 -21.60 -10.74
CA ASN A 73 31.79 -23.03 -11.03
C ASN A 73 30.58 -23.87 -10.55
N LEU A 74 29.52 -23.24 -10.09
CA LEU A 74 28.37 -23.97 -9.57
C LEU A 74 27.14 -23.60 -10.41
N ASN A 75 26.71 -24.51 -11.29
CA ASN A 75 25.44 -24.45 -11.98
C ASN A 75 24.27 -24.54 -10.99
N LEU A 76 24.03 -23.47 -10.22
CA LEU A 76 22.78 -23.27 -9.51
C LEU A 76 21.72 -23.06 -10.58
N ILE A 77 20.96 -24.10 -10.89
CA ILE A 77 19.76 -23.98 -11.72
C ILE A 77 18.76 -23.20 -10.88
N THR A 78 18.71 -21.88 -11.09
CA THR A 78 17.72 -21.00 -10.46
C THR A 78 16.43 -21.08 -11.25
N GLY A 79 15.32 -21.21 -10.54
CA GLY A 79 13.97 -21.14 -11.10
C GLY A 79 13.41 -19.74 -11.10
N GLU A 80 12.09 -19.66 -11.11
CA GLU A 80 11.36 -18.41 -11.07
C GLU A 80 11.67 -17.63 -9.80
N THR A 81 11.82 -16.32 -9.96
CA THR A 81 11.98 -15.37 -8.84
C THR A 81 10.66 -14.66 -8.63
N GLU A 82 10.05 -14.90 -7.50
CA GLU A 82 8.91 -14.14 -7.02
C GLU A 82 9.41 -12.86 -6.36
N VAL A 83 8.96 -11.71 -6.86
CA VAL A 83 9.34 -10.38 -6.35
C VAL A 83 8.16 -9.81 -5.58
N PHE A 84 8.38 -9.49 -4.31
CA PHE A 84 7.40 -8.85 -3.43
C PHE A 84 7.56 -7.33 -3.47
N GLU A 85 7.38 -6.76 -4.67
CA GLU A 85 7.36 -5.31 -4.83
C GLU A 85 5.92 -4.79 -4.81
N ASN A 86 5.72 -3.72 -4.04
CA ASN A 86 4.46 -3.00 -4.11
C ASN A 86 4.37 -2.27 -5.45
N ILE A 87 3.47 -2.73 -6.32
CA ILE A 87 3.12 -2.07 -7.57
C ILE A 87 2.53 -0.68 -7.25
N PRO A 88 2.68 0.34 -8.11
CA PRO A 88 2.01 1.61 -7.91
C PRO A 88 0.50 1.37 -7.80
N ILE A 89 -0.05 1.64 -6.63
CA ILE A 89 -1.49 1.61 -6.41
C ILE A 89 -2.06 2.73 -7.26
N GLU A 90 -2.86 2.42 -8.26
CA GLU A 90 -3.71 3.43 -8.88
C GLU A 90 -4.69 3.93 -7.81
N ASP A 91 -4.76 5.25 -7.69
CA ASP A 91 -5.50 5.92 -6.64
C ASP A 91 -7.00 5.65 -6.85
N ILE A 92 -7.56 4.69 -6.12
CA ILE A 92 -8.96 4.28 -6.24
C ILE A 92 -9.89 5.43 -5.86
N ARG A 93 -9.38 6.41 -5.10
CA ARG A 93 -10.09 7.63 -4.73
C ARG A 93 -9.33 8.86 -5.23
N LYS A 94 -9.38 9.09 -6.54
CA LYS A 94 -8.77 10.29 -7.17
C LYS A 94 -9.17 11.62 -6.52
N ASN A 95 -10.26 11.65 -5.76
CA ASN A 95 -10.85 12.84 -5.16
C ASN A 95 -10.79 12.93 -3.64
N ASP A 96 -9.95 12.13 -2.95
CA ASP A 96 -9.79 12.25 -1.50
C ASP A 96 -9.12 13.59 -1.13
N PRO A 97 -9.83 14.52 -0.47
CA PRO A 97 -9.31 15.85 -0.13
C PRO A 97 -8.11 15.77 0.81
N ILE A 98 -8.09 14.81 1.74
CA ILE A 98 -6.99 14.61 2.70
C ILE A 98 -5.72 14.18 1.96
N LEU A 99 -5.83 13.24 1.03
CA LEU A 99 -4.69 12.79 0.23
C LEU A 99 -4.17 13.89 -0.70
N LYS A 100 -5.06 14.73 -1.27
CA LYS A 100 -4.65 15.89 -2.06
C LYS A 100 -3.82 16.87 -1.22
N GLU A 101 -4.28 17.16 0.00
CA GLU A 101 -3.58 18.05 0.92
C GLU A 101 -2.24 17.47 1.36
N ILE A 102 -2.18 16.20 1.76
CA ILE A 102 -0.93 15.50 2.11
C ILE A 102 0.06 15.58 0.94
N ASN A 103 -0.39 15.28 -0.27
CA ASN A 103 0.46 15.32 -1.46
C ASN A 103 1.00 16.70 -1.78
N ARG A 104 0.18 17.74 -1.58
CA ARG A 104 0.61 19.15 -1.71
C ARG A 104 1.74 19.49 -0.74
N VAL A 105 1.57 19.16 0.54
CA VAL A 105 2.59 19.40 1.56
C VAL A 105 3.86 18.60 1.30
N VAL A 106 3.73 17.34 0.91
CA VAL A 106 4.86 16.47 0.54
C VAL A 106 5.62 17.04 -0.67
N PHE A 107 4.93 17.60 -1.66
CA PHE A 107 5.57 18.24 -2.81
C PHE A 107 6.42 19.44 -2.37
N PHE A 108 5.87 20.36 -1.57
CA PHE A 108 6.63 21.51 -1.07
C PHE A 108 7.78 21.09 -0.15
N ASN A 109 7.59 20.07 0.68
CA ASN A 109 8.67 19.54 1.53
C ASN A 109 9.81 18.91 0.70
N ARG A 110 9.50 18.26 -0.41
CA ARG A 110 10.51 17.75 -1.35
C ARG A 110 11.25 18.90 -2.04
N LEU A 111 10.52 19.91 -2.51
CA LEU A 111 11.11 21.10 -3.11
C LEU A 111 12.07 21.79 -2.13
N ALA A 112 11.65 21.96 -0.86
CA ALA A 112 12.52 22.50 0.19
C ALA A 112 13.80 21.66 0.40
N ASN A 113 13.66 20.32 0.42
CA ASN A 113 14.80 19.43 0.58
C ASN A 113 15.75 19.50 -0.62
N ILE A 114 15.23 19.53 -1.86
CA ILE A 114 16.03 19.68 -3.07
C ILE A 114 16.76 21.02 -3.04
N SER A 115 16.07 22.10 -2.69
CA SER A 115 16.64 23.44 -2.56
C SER A 115 17.79 23.47 -1.54
N LEU A 116 17.63 22.82 -0.37
CA LEU A 116 18.69 22.69 0.62
C LEU A 116 19.88 21.85 0.13
N VAL A 117 19.64 20.79 -0.65
CA VAL A 117 20.72 19.99 -1.25
C VAL A 117 21.50 20.80 -2.31
N LEU A 118 20.79 21.63 -3.08
CA LEU A 118 21.44 22.51 -4.08
C LEU A 118 22.42 23.51 -3.45
N THR A 119 22.27 23.84 -2.15
CA THR A 119 23.22 24.70 -1.45
C THR A 119 24.62 24.12 -1.37
N LEU A 120 24.80 22.81 -1.50
CA LEU A 120 26.13 22.18 -1.54
C LEU A 120 26.95 22.66 -2.76
N PHE A 121 26.29 23.21 -3.78
CA PHE A 121 26.93 23.74 -4.98
C PHE A 121 27.29 25.22 -4.87
N VAL A 122 27.11 25.87 -3.71
CA VAL A 122 27.50 27.26 -3.48
C VAL A 122 29.01 27.52 -3.79
N LEU A 123 29.84 26.50 -3.53
CA LEU A 123 31.27 26.53 -3.87
C LEU A 123 31.56 26.57 -5.40
N VAL A 124 30.58 26.17 -6.21
CA VAL A 124 30.68 26.21 -7.66
C VAL A 124 30.17 27.54 -8.21
N HIS A 125 29.10 28.07 -7.66
CA HIS A 125 28.53 29.35 -8.06
C HIS A 125 27.71 29.97 -6.91
N PRO A 126 27.96 31.25 -6.56
CA PRO A 126 27.33 31.92 -5.42
C PRO A 126 25.80 32.03 -5.52
N ALA A 127 25.23 32.01 -6.72
CA ALA A 127 23.76 32.00 -6.92
C ALA A 127 23.04 30.85 -6.21
N PHE A 128 23.71 29.74 -5.90
CA PHE A 128 23.11 28.64 -5.12
C PHE A 128 22.83 29.02 -3.66
N SER A 129 23.34 30.15 -3.16
CA SER A 129 22.95 30.70 -1.86
C SER A 129 21.46 31.08 -1.80
N LEU A 130 20.86 31.50 -2.94
CA LEU A 130 19.41 31.75 -3.03
C LEU A 130 18.59 30.49 -2.81
N ALA A 131 19.11 29.34 -3.22
CA ALA A 131 18.46 28.04 -2.97
C ALA A 131 18.38 27.73 -1.46
N PHE A 132 19.39 28.14 -0.68
CA PHE A 132 19.35 28.00 0.79
C PHE A 132 18.20 28.79 1.41
N LEU A 133 18.09 30.08 1.05
CA LEU A 133 17.01 30.94 1.54
C LEU A 133 15.64 30.38 1.16
N LEU A 134 15.46 29.97 -0.10
CA LEU A 134 14.22 29.34 -0.56
C LEU A 134 13.89 28.07 0.24
N GLY A 135 14.88 27.21 0.46
CA GLY A 135 14.71 25.98 1.26
C GLY A 135 14.25 26.25 2.68
N ILE A 136 14.85 27.23 3.36
CA ILE A 136 14.48 27.63 4.72
C ILE A 136 13.07 28.23 4.72
N ILE A 137 12.76 29.18 3.84
CA ILE A 137 11.44 29.81 3.74
C ILE A 137 10.35 28.73 3.56
N LEU A 138 10.54 27.78 2.63
CA LEU A 138 9.60 26.70 2.44
C LEU A 138 9.45 25.83 3.69
N LYS A 139 10.53 25.53 4.43
CA LYS A 139 10.44 24.78 5.69
C LYS A 139 9.66 25.54 6.76
N ILE A 140 9.85 26.85 6.87
CA ILE A 140 9.08 27.68 7.79
C ILE A 140 7.60 27.67 7.41
N ILE A 141 7.26 27.88 6.14
CA ILE A 141 5.87 27.84 5.65
C ILE A 141 5.22 26.50 5.98
N ILE A 142 5.90 25.37 5.70
CA ILE A 142 5.39 24.05 6.03
C ILE A 142 5.19 23.88 7.55
N ALA A 143 6.12 24.36 8.34
CA ALA A 143 6.07 24.25 9.81
C ALA A 143 4.99 25.11 10.45
N THR A 144 4.62 26.24 9.84
CA THR A 144 3.64 27.20 10.40
C THR A 144 2.26 27.06 9.80
N THR A 145 2.15 27.07 8.46
CA THR A 145 0.85 27.20 7.76
C THR A 145 0.34 25.90 7.12
N MET A 146 1.23 24.97 6.76
CA MET A 146 0.85 23.77 6.02
C MET A 146 0.78 22.49 6.88
N LYS A 147 0.43 22.63 8.17
CA LYS A 147 0.27 21.47 9.06
C LYS A 147 -1.07 20.81 8.85
N ILE A 148 -1.02 19.53 8.50
CA ILE A 148 -2.20 18.69 8.33
C ILE A 148 -2.61 18.17 9.71
N LYS A 149 -3.87 18.38 10.07
CA LYS A 149 -4.44 17.92 11.34
C LYS A 149 -5.30 16.70 11.07
N LEU A 150 -4.81 15.52 11.52
CA LEU A 150 -5.56 14.27 11.49
C LEU A 150 -6.04 13.98 12.92
N TYR A 151 -7.16 14.59 13.30
CA TYR A 151 -7.77 14.39 14.61
C TYR A 151 -8.90 13.39 14.48
N TYR A 152 -8.90 12.41 15.37
CA TYR A 152 -9.86 11.32 15.39
C TYR A 152 -10.69 11.42 16.67
N GLU A 153 -12.00 11.43 16.52
CA GLU A 153 -12.96 11.24 17.58
C GLU A 153 -13.51 9.83 17.49
N PHE A 154 -13.40 9.07 18.58
CA PHE A 154 -13.78 7.68 18.61
C PHE A 154 -15.06 7.49 19.40
N ASP A 155 -16.01 6.79 18.84
CA ASP A 155 -16.99 6.05 19.59
C ASP A 155 -16.37 4.80 20.24
N GLU A 156 -17.10 4.10 21.09
CA GLU A 156 -16.56 2.97 21.84
C GLU A 156 -16.07 1.83 20.94
N ASP A 157 -16.82 1.51 19.88
CA ASP A 157 -16.48 0.41 18.97
C ASP A 157 -15.25 0.76 18.11
N SER A 158 -15.16 1.98 17.57
CA SER A 158 -13.99 2.44 16.82
C SER A 158 -12.73 2.51 17.69
N ARG A 159 -12.87 2.88 18.95
CA ARG A 159 -11.76 2.88 19.92
C ARG A 159 -11.26 1.47 20.19
N LYS A 160 -12.15 0.51 20.40
CA LYS A 160 -11.79 -0.91 20.59
C LYS A 160 -11.05 -1.45 19.36
N MET A 161 -11.59 -1.20 18.16
CA MET A 161 -10.98 -1.59 16.90
C MET A 161 -9.57 -1.01 16.75
N TYR A 162 -9.39 0.29 16.99
CA TYR A 162 -8.09 0.93 16.86
C TYR A 162 -7.08 0.44 17.89
N ASN A 163 -7.53 0.17 19.12
CA ASN A 163 -6.68 -0.43 20.15
C ASN A 163 -6.20 -1.82 19.74
N SER A 164 -7.06 -2.67 19.17
CA SER A 164 -6.65 -3.99 18.66
C SER A 164 -5.61 -3.86 17.56
N LEU A 165 -5.79 -2.92 16.63
CA LEU A 165 -4.79 -2.63 15.59
C LEU A 165 -3.46 -2.15 16.18
N LYS A 166 -3.50 -1.26 17.16
CA LYS A 166 -2.33 -0.73 17.86
C LYS A 166 -1.55 -1.84 18.55
N GLU A 167 -2.25 -2.75 19.24
CA GLU A 167 -1.64 -3.87 19.96
C GLU A 167 -0.87 -4.82 19.03
N ILE A 168 -1.31 -5.01 17.79
CA ILE A 168 -0.56 -5.79 16.79
C ILE A 168 0.85 -5.22 16.60
N TRP A 169 0.95 -3.89 16.41
CA TRP A 169 2.23 -3.23 16.18
C TRP A 169 3.10 -3.17 17.44
N ILE A 170 2.51 -3.02 18.61
CA ILE A 170 3.21 -3.09 19.90
C ILE A 170 3.79 -4.49 20.10
N THR A 171 3.01 -5.55 19.87
CA THR A 171 3.49 -6.92 19.97
C THR A 171 4.62 -7.18 18.98
N LEU A 172 4.44 -6.80 17.71
CA LEU A 172 5.49 -6.99 16.72
C LEU A 172 6.79 -6.22 17.05
N SER A 173 6.69 -5.08 17.76
CA SER A 173 7.83 -4.29 18.21
C SER A 173 8.67 -4.96 19.31
N GLN A 174 8.14 -6.01 19.96
CA GLN A 174 8.88 -6.79 20.95
C GLN A 174 9.92 -7.71 20.29
N SER A 175 9.76 -8.01 19.00
CA SER A 175 10.76 -8.75 18.24
C SER A 175 12.04 -7.94 18.06
N ARG A 176 13.20 -8.55 18.35
CA ARG A 176 14.50 -7.87 18.26
C ARG A 176 14.86 -7.45 16.86
N LYS A 177 14.37 -8.20 15.87
CA LYS A 177 14.68 -7.96 14.48
C LYS A 177 13.49 -8.18 13.59
N LEU A 178 13.32 -7.24 12.65
CA LEU A 178 12.34 -7.32 11.58
C LEU A 178 13.04 -7.21 10.24
N TRP A 179 12.57 -7.97 9.27
CA TRP A 179 13.04 -7.91 7.89
C TRP A 179 11.86 -7.78 6.93
N GLN A 180 12.04 -7.01 5.89
CA GLN A 180 11.18 -7.03 4.72
C GLN A 180 11.74 -8.04 3.74
N ILE A 181 10.96 -9.02 3.33
CA ILE A 181 11.29 -9.91 2.22
C ILE A 181 11.06 -9.17 0.90
N ASN A 182 12.10 -9.08 0.06
CA ASN A 182 11.99 -8.40 -1.24
C ASN A 182 11.70 -9.39 -2.36
N SER A 183 12.35 -10.54 -2.32
CA SER A 183 12.16 -11.59 -3.32
C SER A 183 12.52 -12.96 -2.77
N SER A 184 11.92 -13.98 -3.32
CA SER A 184 12.24 -15.39 -3.10
C SER A 184 12.54 -16.04 -4.44
N THR A 185 13.76 -16.58 -4.60
CA THR A 185 14.19 -17.27 -5.82
C THR A 185 14.25 -18.77 -5.56
N LYS A 186 13.53 -19.54 -6.35
CA LYS A 186 13.55 -21.01 -6.25
C LYS A 186 14.90 -21.57 -6.67
N ILE A 187 15.45 -22.48 -5.86
CA ILE A 187 16.72 -23.15 -6.11
C ILE A 187 16.45 -24.63 -6.39
N TYR A 188 16.78 -25.11 -7.58
CA TYR A 188 16.61 -26.53 -7.93
C TYR A 188 17.76 -27.40 -7.42
N ASN A 189 18.98 -26.86 -7.32
CA ASN A 189 20.11 -27.58 -6.81
C ASN A 189 20.40 -27.23 -5.35
N THR A 190 19.59 -27.77 -4.45
CA THR A 190 19.61 -27.50 -3.00
C THR A 190 20.92 -27.90 -2.33
N LYS A 191 21.70 -28.81 -2.95
CA LYS A 191 23.00 -29.31 -2.45
C LYS A 191 23.97 -28.15 -2.12
N TYR A 192 23.95 -27.08 -2.85
CA TYR A 192 24.82 -25.93 -2.71
C TYR A 192 24.18 -24.75 -1.96
N ASN A 193 22.96 -24.95 -1.45
CA ASN A 193 22.18 -23.96 -0.74
C ASN A 193 21.73 -24.47 0.64
N ALA A 194 22.60 -25.15 1.33
CA ALA A 194 22.34 -25.74 2.65
C ALA A 194 21.02 -26.57 2.72
N GLY A 195 20.69 -27.27 1.62
CA GLY A 195 19.43 -28.01 1.50
C GLY A 195 18.19 -27.15 1.26
N SER A 196 18.29 -25.83 1.27
CA SER A 196 17.16 -24.91 1.08
C SER A 196 16.72 -24.84 -0.38
N GLY A 197 15.43 -24.99 -0.62
CA GLY A 197 14.81 -24.84 -1.95
C GLY A 197 14.61 -23.39 -2.41
N ASN A 198 14.80 -22.42 -1.54
CA ASN A 198 14.64 -21.02 -1.83
C ASN A 198 15.82 -20.18 -1.36
N ASN A 199 16.14 -19.13 -2.11
CA ASN A 199 17.05 -18.07 -1.70
C ASN A 199 16.25 -16.78 -1.54
N VAL A 200 16.30 -16.18 -0.35
CA VAL A 200 15.48 -15.02 0.04
C VAL A 200 16.34 -13.78 0.12
N ASP A 201 15.98 -12.73 -0.62
CA ASP A 201 16.55 -11.39 -0.45
C ASP A 201 15.70 -10.59 0.55
N ARG A 202 16.34 -10.09 1.61
CA ARG A 202 15.66 -9.37 2.69
C ARG A 202 16.41 -8.12 3.12
N ASN A 203 15.66 -7.10 3.54
CA ASN A 203 16.18 -5.86 4.11
C ASN A 203 15.65 -5.62 5.51
N ASN A 204 16.37 -4.83 6.30
CA ASN A 204 15.89 -4.44 7.61
C ASN A 204 14.59 -3.64 7.52
N ALA A 205 13.64 -3.97 8.37
CA ALA A 205 12.40 -3.24 8.60
C ALA A 205 12.35 -2.74 10.05
N PHE A 206 11.60 -1.67 10.31
CA PHE A 206 11.47 -1.08 11.62
C PHE A 206 10.04 -0.61 11.86
N ILE A 207 9.55 -0.76 13.09
CA ILE A 207 8.30 -0.14 13.51
C ILE A 207 8.60 1.31 13.91
N MET A 208 7.72 2.21 13.51
CA MET A 208 7.77 3.63 13.81
C MET A 208 6.52 4.03 14.58
N SER A 209 6.68 4.93 15.56
CA SER A 209 5.59 5.58 16.26
C SER A 209 5.46 7.07 15.94
N LYS A 210 6.34 7.61 15.06
CA LYS A 210 6.38 9.03 14.72
C LYS A 210 5.94 9.26 13.29
N LEU A 211 4.90 10.09 13.13
CA LEU A 211 4.47 10.63 11.85
C LEU A 211 5.46 11.67 11.28
N PRO A 212 5.38 11.97 9.98
CA PRO A 212 6.06 13.12 9.41
C PRO A 212 5.69 14.41 10.15
N SER A 213 6.66 15.32 10.36
CA SER A 213 6.52 16.53 11.18
C SER A 213 5.41 17.50 10.74
N PHE A 214 4.97 17.40 9.50
CA PHE A 214 3.87 18.19 8.95
C PHE A 214 2.48 17.60 9.22
N ILE A 215 2.39 16.41 9.83
CA ILE A 215 1.13 15.79 10.25
C ILE A 215 1.03 15.85 11.75
N LYS A 216 -0.07 16.42 12.27
CA LYS A 216 -0.43 16.43 13.69
C LYS A 216 -1.62 15.51 13.92
N THR A 217 -1.58 14.77 15.01
CA THR A 217 -2.67 13.88 15.43
C THR A 217 -2.84 13.94 16.93
N ASN A 218 -3.99 13.52 17.42
CA ASN A 218 -4.34 13.37 18.83
C ASN A 218 -4.21 11.93 19.35
N ILE A 219 -3.69 11.03 18.50
CA ILE A 219 -3.54 9.59 18.82
C ILE A 219 -2.14 9.11 18.48
N ASP A 220 -1.73 7.98 19.07
CA ASP A 220 -0.48 7.30 18.71
C ASP A 220 -0.67 6.49 17.45
N ILE A 221 0.03 6.82 16.39
CA ILE A 221 -0.03 6.09 15.12
C ILE A 221 1.26 5.29 14.93
N TYR A 222 1.10 4.01 14.68
CA TYR A 222 2.21 3.11 14.34
C TYR A 222 2.39 2.99 12.84
N GLY A 223 3.61 2.69 12.42
CA GLY A 223 3.94 2.50 11.04
C GLY A 223 5.12 1.55 10.84
N LEU A 224 5.28 1.08 9.61
CA LEU A 224 6.41 0.30 9.14
C LEU A 224 7.33 1.17 8.28
N ASN A 225 8.62 1.20 8.64
CA ASN A 225 9.67 1.77 7.81
C ASN A 225 10.34 0.64 7.04
N LEU A 226 10.11 0.61 5.75
CA LEU A 226 10.60 -0.36 4.80
C LEU A 226 11.64 0.30 3.88
N ARG A 227 12.38 -0.52 3.12
CA ARG A 227 13.46 -0.03 2.24
C ARG A 227 13.02 1.12 1.33
N ASN A 228 11.88 0.95 0.66
CA ASN A 228 11.42 1.86 -0.40
C ASN A 228 10.13 2.60 -0.04
N GLN A 229 9.59 2.43 1.17
CA GLN A 229 8.34 3.05 1.59
C GLN A 229 8.19 3.09 3.10
N LYS A 230 7.31 3.99 3.55
CA LYS A 230 6.83 4.07 4.93
C LYS A 230 5.32 3.89 4.90
N MET A 231 4.81 2.97 5.70
CA MET A 231 3.38 2.71 5.85
C MET A 231 2.93 3.16 7.23
N TYR A 232 1.89 3.97 7.33
CA TYR A 232 1.32 4.41 8.60
C TYR A 232 -0.12 3.90 8.71
N PHE A 233 -0.43 3.27 9.83
CA PHE A 233 -1.71 2.63 10.09
C PHE A 233 -2.59 3.57 10.91
N THR A 234 -3.39 4.38 10.21
CA THR A 234 -4.37 5.28 10.83
C THR A 234 -5.69 4.53 11.10
N PRO A 235 -6.61 5.05 11.91
CA PRO A 235 -7.87 4.36 12.20
C PRO A 235 -8.73 4.04 10.97
N ASP A 236 -8.69 4.89 9.96
CA ASP A 236 -9.54 4.83 8.76
C ASP A 236 -8.86 4.23 7.53
N ARG A 237 -7.52 4.32 7.45
CA ARG A 237 -6.74 3.91 6.27
C ARG A 237 -5.28 3.67 6.57
N ILE A 238 -4.58 3.09 5.61
CA ILE A 238 -3.13 2.95 5.61
C ILE A 238 -2.56 4.03 4.68
N LEU A 239 -1.72 4.92 5.20
CA LEU A 239 -1.02 5.94 4.41
C LEU A 239 0.35 5.41 3.97
N ILE A 240 0.63 5.42 2.68
CA ILE A 240 1.86 4.87 2.09
C ILE A 240 2.68 5.99 1.47
N PHE A 241 3.81 6.27 2.06
CA PHE A 241 4.78 7.27 1.60
C PHE A 241 5.92 6.59 0.85
N ARG A 242 6.15 6.97 -0.40
CA ARG A 242 7.27 6.51 -1.21
C ARG A 242 8.18 7.67 -1.61
N PRO A 243 9.50 7.45 -1.70
CA PRO A 243 10.41 8.47 -2.23
C PRO A 243 9.98 8.91 -3.63
N PHE A 244 9.95 10.21 -3.88
CA PHE A 244 9.66 10.84 -5.18
C PHE A 244 8.31 10.47 -5.82
N ARG A 245 7.39 9.83 -5.09
CA ARG A 245 6.05 9.47 -5.57
C ARG A 245 4.96 10.12 -4.70
N LYS A 246 3.75 10.18 -5.22
CA LYS A 246 2.58 10.63 -4.42
C LYS A 246 2.37 9.72 -3.21
N VAL A 247 1.75 10.25 -2.18
CA VAL A 247 1.27 9.47 -1.04
C VAL A 247 -0.04 8.82 -1.42
N TYR A 248 -0.20 7.56 -1.09
CA TYR A 248 -1.38 6.76 -1.38
C TYR A 248 -2.09 6.40 -0.08
N GLY A 249 -3.41 6.27 -0.16
CA GLY A 249 -4.25 5.74 0.91
C GLY A 249 -4.84 4.40 0.51
N CYS A 250 -4.78 3.40 1.38
CA CYS A 250 -5.44 2.11 1.22
C CYS A 250 -6.40 1.87 2.38
N THR A 251 -7.61 1.39 2.10
CA THR A 251 -8.59 1.06 3.14
C THR A 251 -8.32 -0.33 3.70
N TYR A 252 -8.67 -0.55 4.97
CA TYR A 252 -8.53 -1.89 5.59
C TYR A 252 -9.44 -2.94 4.95
N ARG A 253 -10.55 -2.52 4.32
CA ARG A 253 -11.44 -3.42 3.57
C ARG A 253 -10.72 -4.17 2.45
N ASP A 254 -9.75 -3.50 1.81
CA ASP A 254 -9.01 -4.03 0.68
C ASP A 254 -7.69 -4.71 1.10
N MET A 255 -7.47 -4.86 2.41
CA MET A 255 -6.24 -5.43 2.96
C MET A 255 -6.46 -6.84 3.50
N TYR A 256 -5.59 -7.73 3.09
CA TYR A 256 -5.40 -9.04 3.70
C TYR A 256 -4.19 -9.01 4.62
N PHE A 257 -4.38 -9.53 5.84
CA PHE A 257 -3.33 -9.75 6.83
C PHE A 257 -3.21 -11.25 7.07
N GLY A 258 -2.03 -11.81 6.82
CA GLY A 258 -1.74 -13.21 7.06
C GLY A 258 -0.59 -13.38 8.04
N ILE A 259 -0.68 -14.38 8.93
CA ILE A 259 0.41 -14.79 9.81
C ILE A 259 0.80 -16.21 9.47
N SER A 260 2.10 -16.45 9.40
CA SER A 260 2.70 -17.76 9.24
C SER A 260 4.06 -17.85 9.97
N SER A 261 4.61 -19.04 10.05
CA SER A 261 5.97 -19.28 10.56
C SER A 261 6.77 -20.01 9.51
N GLN A 262 8.00 -19.56 9.29
CA GLN A 262 8.90 -20.13 8.30
C GLN A 262 10.22 -20.61 8.93
N ARG A 263 10.77 -21.69 8.37
CA ARG A 263 12.14 -22.13 8.69
C ARG A 263 13.11 -21.42 7.76
N PHE A 264 14.11 -20.79 8.32
CA PHE A 264 15.10 -20.03 7.59
C PHE A 264 16.52 -20.47 7.96
N VAL A 265 17.35 -20.76 6.96
CA VAL A 265 18.76 -21.04 7.16
C VAL A 265 19.51 -19.74 7.37
N GLU A 266 19.92 -19.45 8.60
CA GLU A 266 20.55 -18.19 8.94
C GLU A 266 22.07 -18.24 8.70
N SER A 267 22.52 -17.48 7.71
CA SER A 267 23.95 -17.33 7.41
C SER A 267 24.60 -16.16 8.17
N GLY A 268 23.79 -15.28 8.73
CA GLY A 268 24.19 -14.12 9.49
C GLY A 268 24.16 -14.35 11.00
N THR A 269 23.83 -13.28 11.73
CA THR A 269 23.74 -13.32 13.19
C THR A 269 22.38 -13.83 13.64
N VAL A 270 22.35 -14.90 14.41
CA VAL A 270 21.15 -15.37 15.10
C VAL A 270 20.81 -14.41 16.25
N HIS A 271 19.58 -13.91 16.27
CA HIS A 271 19.11 -13.03 17.34
C HIS A 271 18.70 -13.84 18.56
N LYS A 272 18.85 -13.26 19.76
CA LYS A 272 18.64 -13.97 21.05
C LYS A 272 17.19 -14.44 21.27
N ASP A 273 16.25 -13.83 20.57
CA ASP A 273 14.81 -14.15 20.61
C ASP A 273 14.38 -15.10 19.49
N SER A 274 15.36 -15.63 18.72
CA SER A 274 15.08 -16.58 17.65
C SER A 274 15.26 -18.01 18.15
N GLU A 275 14.32 -18.88 17.84
CA GLU A 275 14.43 -20.30 18.09
C GLU A 275 15.28 -20.97 17.00
N VAL A 276 16.33 -21.67 17.41
CA VAL A 276 17.13 -22.53 16.51
C VAL A 276 16.54 -23.93 16.58
N VAL A 277 15.90 -24.36 15.49
CA VAL A 277 15.21 -25.66 15.40
C VAL A 277 16.08 -26.76 14.83
N ASP A 278 17.15 -26.43 14.08
CA ASP A 278 18.03 -27.39 13.43
C ASP A 278 19.36 -26.75 13.02
N TYR A 279 20.27 -27.56 12.50
CA TYR A 279 21.54 -27.13 11.91
C TYR A 279 21.79 -27.86 10.61
N VAL A 280 22.16 -27.15 9.55
CA VAL A 280 22.44 -27.70 8.22
C VAL A 280 23.85 -27.36 7.76
N TRP A 281 24.41 -28.18 6.92
CA TRP A 281 25.71 -27.92 6.29
C TRP A 281 25.53 -27.07 5.03
N HIS A 282 26.45 -26.17 4.76
CA HIS A 282 26.41 -25.34 3.54
C HIS A 282 26.39 -26.19 2.27
N TYR A 283 27.26 -27.20 2.21
CA TYR A 283 27.27 -28.23 1.18
C TYR A 283 26.74 -29.52 1.76
N THR A 284 25.61 -30.00 1.22
CA THR A 284 24.95 -31.20 1.72
C THR A 284 24.96 -32.33 0.70
N ASN A 285 24.98 -33.55 1.14
CA ASN A 285 24.63 -34.72 0.36
C ASN A 285 23.09 -34.76 0.17
N LYS A 286 22.58 -35.71 -0.63
CA LYS A 286 21.11 -35.87 -0.83
C LYS A 286 20.35 -36.23 0.44
N ASP A 287 21.01 -36.87 1.39
CA ASP A 287 20.52 -37.28 2.72
C ASP A 287 20.64 -36.16 3.78
N GLY A 288 21.14 -34.97 3.41
CA GLY A 288 21.39 -33.87 4.34
C GLY A 288 22.71 -33.94 5.10
N SER A 289 23.49 -35.05 4.97
CA SER A 289 24.79 -35.21 5.63
C SER A 289 25.83 -34.25 5.04
N ARG A 290 26.96 -34.10 5.79
CA ARG A 290 28.07 -33.26 5.37
C ARG A 290 28.71 -33.79 4.08
N ASP A 291 28.86 -32.96 3.08
CA ASP A 291 29.65 -33.28 1.90
C ASP A 291 31.15 -33.12 2.22
N LEU A 292 31.86 -34.24 2.34
CA LEU A 292 33.27 -34.28 2.72
C LEU A 292 34.24 -33.82 1.63
N ARG A 293 33.73 -33.61 0.39
CA ARG A 293 34.53 -33.06 -0.71
C ARG A 293 34.88 -31.59 -0.50
N PHE A 294 34.15 -30.91 0.38
CA PHE A 294 34.39 -29.52 0.74
C PHE A 294 35.02 -29.42 2.11
N SER A 295 36.35 -29.19 2.18
CA SER A 295 37.11 -29.10 3.43
C SER A 295 36.60 -27.97 4.34
N ASN A 296 36.21 -26.81 3.79
CA ASN A 296 35.69 -25.65 4.52
C ASN A 296 34.15 -25.59 4.49
N ASN A 297 33.49 -26.71 4.81
CA ASN A 297 32.05 -26.81 4.86
C ASN A 297 31.53 -26.31 6.20
N ARG A 298 30.83 -25.16 6.20
CA ARG A 298 30.29 -24.54 7.42
C ARG A 298 28.92 -25.10 7.76
N LYS A 299 28.61 -25.12 9.06
CA LYS A 299 27.28 -25.48 9.59
C LYS A 299 26.50 -24.22 9.90
N TYR A 300 25.28 -24.12 9.38
CA TYR A 300 24.39 -23.00 9.60
C TYR A 300 23.19 -23.39 10.47
N PRO A 301 22.77 -22.53 11.41
CA PRO A 301 21.54 -22.74 12.16
C PRO A 301 20.32 -22.56 11.27
N VAL A 302 19.32 -23.38 11.50
CA VAL A 302 17.97 -23.21 10.95
C VAL A 302 17.12 -22.57 12.03
N CYS A 303 16.74 -21.34 11.81
CA CYS A 303 15.90 -20.57 12.73
C CYS A 303 14.44 -20.66 12.30
N LYS A 304 13.53 -20.63 13.28
CA LYS A 304 12.11 -20.48 13.05
C LYS A 304 11.74 -19.02 13.26
N TYR A 305 11.21 -18.38 12.21
CA TYR A 305 10.79 -16.99 12.22
C TYR A 305 9.29 -16.87 12.00
N GLY A 306 8.67 -15.84 12.58
CA GLY A 306 7.32 -15.47 12.26
C GLY A 306 7.28 -14.59 11.00
N GLU A 307 6.20 -14.65 10.28
CA GLU A 307 5.98 -13.91 9.03
C GLU A 307 4.61 -13.25 9.03
N LEU A 308 4.57 -11.93 8.83
CA LEU A 308 3.37 -11.13 8.63
C LEU A 308 3.28 -10.72 7.16
N THR A 309 2.24 -11.18 6.48
CA THR A 309 1.94 -10.83 5.08
C THR A 309 0.87 -9.76 5.03
N LEU A 310 1.16 -8.65 4.34
CA LEU A 310 0.24 -7.57 4.00
C LEU A 310 0.00 -7.59 2.50
N LYS A 311 -1.23 -7.88 2.09
CA LYS A 311 -1.58 -7.99 0.66
C LYS A 311 -2.85 -7.21 0.34
N SER A 312 -2.88 -6.57 -0.83
CA SER A 312 -4.06 -5.89 -1.35
C SER A 312 -4.19 -6.13 -2.85
N PRO A 313 -5.40 -6.28 -3.40
CA PRO A 313 -5.65 -6.33 -4.85
C PRO A 313 -5.06 -5.13 -5.59
N ASN A 314 -4.91 -4.01 -4.90
CA ASN A 314 -4.41 -2.75 -5.44
C ASN A 314 -2.88 -2.66 -5.49
N GLY A 315 -2.18 -3.78 -5.37
CA GLY A 315 -0.74 -3.89 -5.60
C GLY A 315 0.13 -3.75 -4.35
N ILE A 316 -0.42 -3.82 -3.13
CA ILE A 316 0.38 -4.02 -1.93
C ILE A 316 0.69 -5.50 -1.82
N HIS A 317 1.98 -5.85 -1.74
CA HIS A 317 2.45 -7.17 -1.37
C HIS A 317 3.73 -6.99 -0.55
N THR A 318 3.58 -6.98 0.75
CA THR A 318 4.68 -6.79 1.71
C THR A 318 4.71 -7.96 2.66
N ILE A 319 5.87 -8.59 2.79
CA ILE A 319 6.13 -9.68 3.73
C ILE A 319 7.14 -9.18 4.75
N ILE A 320 6.78 -9.25 6.02
CA ILE A 320 7.62 -8.89 7.16
C ILE A 320 7.94 -10.14 7.95
N GLU A 321 9.19 -10.55 7.94
CA GLU A 321 9.71 -11.61 8.77
C GLU A 321 10.20 -11.03 10.11
N PHE A 322 9.95 -11.72 11.22
CA PHE A 322 10.35 -11.27 12.55
C PHE A 322 11.00 -12.39 13.36
N SER A 323 12.02 -12.02 14.16
CA SER A 323 12.94 -12.98 14.80
C SER A 323 12.29 -13.82 15.89
N ASN A 324 11.28 -13.30 16.60
CA ASN A 324 10.57 -14.01 17.66
C ASN A 324 9.27 -14.63 17.13
N HIS A 325 9.32 -15.90 16.74
CA HIS A 325 8.16 -16.59 16.18
C HIS A 325 7.03 -16.85 17.19
N ASP A 326 7.33 -16.86 18.50
CA ASP A 326 6.32 -17.08 19.57
C ASP A 326 5.26 -15.98 19.57
N LEU A 327 5.58 -14.79 19.06
CA LEU A 327 4.63 -13.69 18.92
C LEU A 327 3.58 -13.94 17.81
N ALA A 328 3.79 -14.91 16.93
CA ALA A 328 2.92 -15.14 15.77
C ALA A 328 1.47 -15.47 16.18
N GLU A 329 1.30 -16.32 17.19
CA GLU A 329 -0.03 -16.70 17.69
C GLU A 329 -0.76 -15.50 18.33
N ASP A 330 -0.07 -14.72 19.16
CA ASP A 330 -0.64 -13.53 19.80
C ASP A 330 -1.04 -12.47 18.74
N ILE A 331 -0.18 -12.24 17.75
CA ILE A 331 -0.48 -11.33 16.62
C ILE A 331 -1.69 -11.84 15.83
N GLN A 332 -1.77 -13.14 15.55
CA GLN A 332 -2.91 -13.74 14.85
C GLN A 332 -4.22 -13.51 15.60
N ASN A 333 -4.25 -13.74 16.92
CA ASN A 333 -5.42 -13.51 17.75
C ASN A 333 -5.86 -12.04 17.72
N LYS A 334 -4.90 -11.11 17.80
CA LYS A 334 -5.17 -9.67 17.70
C LYS A 334 -5.68 -9.26 16.32
N LEU A 335 -5.18 -9.87 15.24
CA LEU A 335 -5.68 -9.64 13.88
C LEU A 335 -7.13 -10.14 13.72
N ILE A 336 -7.47 -11.28 14.31
CA ILE A 336 -8.85 -11.80 14.32
C ILE A 336 -9.78 -10.83 15.06
N LEU A 337 -9.36 -10.35 16.23
CA LEU A 337 -10.12 -9.36 17.00
C LEU A 337 -10.33 -8.06 16.22
N PHE A 338 -9.27 -7.55 15.61
CA PHE A 338 -9.34 -6.36 14.75
C PHE A 338 -10.31 -6.57 13.58
N GLY A 339 -10.22 -7.70 12.87
CA GLY A 339 -11.09 -8.03 11.74
C GLY A 339 -12.57 -8.11 12.14
N ASN A 340 -12.87 -8.76 13.26
CA ASN A 340 -14.23 -8.86 13.79
C ASN A 340 -14.83 -7.49 14.16
N GLN A 341 -14.03 -6.65 14.83
CA GLN A 341 -14.47 -5.30 15.21
C GLN A 341 -14.65 -4.39 13.99
N PHE A 342 -13.75 -4.49 13.02
CA PHE A 342 -13.84 -3.74 11.77
C PHE A 342 -15.09 -4.13 10.97
N ASN A 343 -15.39 -5.42 10.84
CA ASN A 343 -16.59 -5.89 10.15
C ASN A 343 -17.88 -5.43 10.85
N LYS A 344 -17.92 -5.48 12.20
CA LYS A 344 -19.05 -4.96 12.98
C LYS A 344 -19.33 -3.48 12.67
N ILE A 345 -18.29 -2.63 12.63
CA ILE A 345 -18.41 -1.20 12.30
C ILE A 345 -18.95 -1.03 10.87
N LEU A 346 -18.44 -1.80 9.91
CA LEU A 346 -18.90 -1.75 8.54
C LEU A 346 -20.39 -2.11 8.38
N GLU A 347 -20.87 -3.11 9.10
CA GLU A 347 -22.28 -3.52 9.08
C GLU A 347 -23.17 -2.45 9.73
N THR A 348 -22.73 -1.86 10.83
CA THR A 348 -23.46 -0.78 11.51
C THR A 348 -23.57 0.45 10.61
N THR A 349 -22.47 0.85 9.96
CA THR A 349 -22.44 2.00 9.03
C THR A 349 -23.36 1.75 7.84
N LYS A 350 -23.31 0.59 7.20
CA LYS A 350 -24.22 0.22 6.12
C LYS A 350 -25.70 0.29 6.53
N SER A 351 -26.00 -0.21 7.73
CA SER A 351 -27.37 -0.18 8.25
C SER A 351 -27.85 1.25 8.54
N GLN A 352 -26.98 2.14 8.97
CA GLN A 352 -27.27 3.56 9.16
C GLN A 352 -27.46 4.30 7.84
N ASP A 353 -26.60 4.05 6.85
CA ASP A 353 -26.69 4.63 5.50
C ASP A 353 -28.02 4.22 4.82
N ILE A 354 -28.42 2.95 4.96
CA ILE A 354 -29.71 2.47 4.44
C ILE A 354 -30.88 3.17 5.16
N LYS A 355 -30.82 3.28 6.49
CA LYS A 355 -31.87 3.99 7.26
C LYS A 355 -31.94 5.47 6.92
N GLN A 356 -30.81 6.15 6.76
CA GLN A 356 -30.78 7.58 6.37
C GLN A 356 -31.31 7.80 4.95
N LYS A 357 -30.96 6.94 4.00
CA LYS A 357 -31.52 6.98 2.64
C LYS A 357 -33.02 6.77 2.66
N THR A 358 -33.51 5.76 3.39
CA THR A 358 -34.94 5.49 3.52
C THR A 358 -35.67 6.64 4.19
N THR A 359 -35.08 7.25 5.24
CA THR A 359 -35.69 8.38 5.95
C THR A 359 -35.71 9.68 5.13
N GLN A 360 -34.75 9.90 4.24
CA GLN A 360 -34.70 11.05 3.32
C GLN A 360 -35.58 10.84 2.07
N GLU A 361 -35.73 9.61 1.60
CA GLU A 361 -36.54 9.27 0.44
C GLU A 361 -38.07 9.30 0.74
N GLU A 362 -38.50 8.96 1.96
CA GLU A 362 -39.93 8.99 2.32
C GLU A 362 -40.57 10.39 2.25
N PRO A 363 -39.99 11.48 2.81
CA PRO A 363 -40.59 12.80 2.68
C PRO A 363 -40.56 13.34 1.23
N ILE A 364 -39.47 13.04 0.47
CA ILE A 364 -39.39 13.46 -0.93
C ILE A 364 -40.38 12.71 -1.79
N LYS A 365 -40.56 11.41 -1.59
CA LYS A 365 -41.61 10.62 -2.27
C LYS A 365 -43.03 11.18 -1.98
N LYS A 366 -43.35 11.47 -0.71
CA LYS A 366 -44.65 12.07 -0.32
C LYS A 366 -44.85 13.46 -0.92
N GLN A 367 -43.79 14.29 -1.03
CA GLN A 367 -43.85 15.60 -1.64
C GLN A 367 -44.12 15.52 -3.16
N ILE A 368 -43.39 14.66 -3.87
CA ILE A 368 -43.56 14.43 -5.32
C ILE A 368 -44.94 13.89 -5.61
N ILE A 369 -45.45 12.93 -4.85
CA ILE A 369 -46.82 12.39 -5.01
C ILE A 369 -47.85 13.48 -4.78
N LYS A 370 -47.65 14.33 -3.78
CA LYS A 370 -48.56 15.46 -3.48
C LYS A 370 -48.54 16.53 -4.55
N ASP A 371 -47.40 16.85 -5.11
CA ASP A 371 -47.22 17.85 -6.16
C ASP A 371 -47.83 17.37 -7.51
N ILE A 372 -47.69 16.07 -7.82
CA ILE A 372 -48.30 15.45 -9.00
C ILE A 372 -49.84 15.35 -8.87
N SER A 373 -50.36 15.01 -7.69
CA SER A 373 -51.81 14.93 -7.45
C SER A 373 -52.50 16.29 -7.39
N ALA A 374 -51.75 17.38 -7.24
CA ALA A 374 -52.29 18.76 -7.23
C ALA A 374 -52.49 19.39 -8.62
N ILE A 375 -52.04 18.73 -9.69
CA ILE A 375 -51.97 19.31 -11.04
C ILE A 375 -53.26 19.18 -11.85
N ASP A 376 -54.24 18.32 -11.49
CA ASP A 376 -55.46 18.23 -12.28
C ASP A 376 -56.76 17.88 -11.49
N ASN A 377 -57.80 18.69 -11.70
CA ASN A 377 -59.14 18.55 -11.12
C ASN A 377 -60.04 17.60 -11.95
N LYS A 378 -59.51 16.56 -12.57
CA LYS A 378 -60.30 15.53 -13.23
C LYS A 378 -60.49 14.35 -12.28
N GLU A 379 -61.66 13.70 -12.37
CA GLU A 379 -62.07 12.50 -11.63
C GLU A 379 -60.99 11.40 -11.75
N VAL A 380 -59.99 11.46 -10.88
CA VAL A 380 -58.88 10.50 -10.82
C VAL A 380 -59.37 9.24 -10.08
N ASP A 381 -59.05 8.07 -10.61
CA ASP A 381 -59.42 6.80 -10.00
C ASP A 381 -58.90 6.73 -8.54
N PRO A 382 -59.75 6.38 -7.54
CA PRO A 382 -59.36 6.40 -6.11
C PRO A 382 -58.09 5.59 -5.76
N ILE A 383 -57.69 4.64 -6.60
CA ILE A 383 -56.50 3.83 -6.40
C ILE A 383 -55.24 4.39 -7.10
N TYR A 384 -55.39 5.54 -7.77
CA TYR A 384 -54.33 6.12 -8.58
C TYR A 384 -53.06 6.43 -7.80
N GLU A 385 -53.19 6.99 -6.61
CA GLU A 385 -52.06 7.32 -5.74
C GLU A 385 -51.23 6.07 -5.34
N ASP A 386 -51.92 4.99 -4.97
CA ASP A 386 -51.26 3.70 -4.61
C ASP A 386 -50.56 3.08 -5.83
N VAL A 387 -51.17 3.23 -7.01
CA VAL A 387 -50.58 2.75 -8.28
C VAL A 387 -49.36 3.58 -8.67
N LEU A 388 -49.41 4.89 -8.49
CA LEU A 388 -48.32 5.82 -8.78
C LEU A 388 -47.12 5.53 -7.89
N GLU A 389 -47.34 5.38 -6.60
CA GLU A 389 -46.27 5.01 -5.64
C GLU A 389 -45.66 3.68 -6.00
N PHE A 390 -46.46 2.68 -6.34
CA PHE A 390 -45.99 1.38 -6.78
C PHE A 390 -45.18 1.47 -8.08
N ALA A 391 -45.61 2.24 -9.06
CA ALA A 391 -44.94 2.42 -10.34
C ALA A 391 -43.56 3.07 -10.15
N ILE A 392 -43.50 4.16 -9.36
CA ILE A 392 -42.23 4.84 -9.03
C ILE A 392 -41.26 3.94 -8.32
N SER A 393 -41.72 3.18 -7.32
CA SER A 393 -40.90 2.26 -6.55
C SER A 393 -40.38 1.10 -7.38
N ASN A 394 -41.16 0.63 -8.38
CA ASN A 394 -40.80 -0.53 -9.20
C ASN A 394 -40.04 -0.13 -10.49
N GLY A 395 -39.96 1.17 -10.83
CA GLY A 395 -39.31 1.71 -12.03
C GLY A 395 -39.99 1.36 -13.35
N LYS A 396 -41.02 0.53 -13.32
CA LYS A 396 -41.79 0.08 -14.49
C LYS A 396 -43.18 -0.38 -14.08
N VAL A 397 -44.14 -0.23 -15.00
CA VAL A 397 -45.54 -0.59 -14.80
C VAL A 397 -46.11 -1.29 -16.03
N SER A 398 -47.05 -2.23 -15.81
CA SER A 398 -47.85 -2.85 -16.88
C SER A 398 -49.23 -3.22 -16.35
N ALA A 399 -50.22 -3.32 -17.26
CA ALA A 399 -51.59 -3.71 -16.88
C ALA A 399 -51.61 -5.04 -16.11
N SER A 400 -50.83 -6.02 -16.52
CA SER A 400 -50.71 -7.31 -15.84
C SER A 400 -50.12 -7.20 -14.44
N LEU A 401 -49.16 -6.28 -14.21
CA LEU A 401 -48.58 -6.01 -12.88
C LEU A 401 -49.65 -5.39 -11.96
N LEU A 402 -50.40 -4.39 -12.46
CA LEU A 402 -51.45 -3.72 -11.69
C LEU A 402 -52.61 -4.67 -11.37
N GLN A 403 -53.04 -5.48 -12.33
CA GLN A 403 -54.06 -6.51 -12.10
C GLN A 403 -53.68 -7.44 -10.94
N ARG A 404 -52.45 -7.92 -10.95
CA ARG A 404 -51.98 -8.86 -9.96
C ARG A 404 -51.75 -8.22 -8.58
N LYS A 405 -51.24 -6.99 -8.55
CA LYS A 405 -50.88 -6.30 -7.29
C LYS A 405 -52.14 -5.71 -6.62
N PHE A 406 -53.01 -5.04 -7.39
CA PHE A 406 -54.16 -4.28 -6.87
C PHE A 406 -55.51 -4.94 -7.17
N LYS A 407 -55.51 -6.18 -7.74
CA LYS A 407 -56.71 -6.91 -8.12
C LYS A 407 -57.66 -6.13 -9.02
N LEU A 408 -57.12 -5.34 -9.94
CA LEU A 408 -57.89 -4.51 -10.87
C LEU A 408 -58.30 -5.28 -12.13
N GLY A 409 -59.42 -4.91 -12.73
CA GLY A 409 -59.75 -5.35 -14.09
C GLY A 409 -58.79 -4.76 -15.14
N TYR A 410 -58.51 -5.53 -16.23
CA TYR A 410 -57.56 -5.12 -17.29
C TYR A 410 -57.82 -3.72 -17.81
N ASN A 411 -59.07 -3.40 -18.19
CA ASN A 411 -59.45 -2.12 -18.77
C ASN A 411 -59.25 -0.93 -17.76
N ARG A 412 -59.38 -1.20 -16.46
CA ARG A 412 -59.13 -0.20 -15.41
C ARG A 412 -57.66 0.02 -15.23
N ALA A 413 -56.88 -1.03 -15.24
CA ALA A 413 -55.44 -0.95 -15.15
C ALA A 413 -54.82 -0.21 -16.37
N CYS A 414 -55.35 -0.47 -17.60
CA CYS A 414 -54.88 0.25 -18.79
C CYS A 414 -55.23 1.76 -18.70
N ARG A 415 -56.45 2.13 -18.32
CA ARG A 415 -56.80 3.54 -18.17
C ARG A 415 -55.93 4.32 -17.18
N ILE A 416 -55.57 3.67 -16.08
CA ILE A 416 -54.64 4.28 -15.10
C ILE A 416 -53.25 4.47 -15.71
N ILE A 417 -52.74 3.50 -16.44
CA ILE A 417 -51.43 3.61 -17.09
C ILE A 417 -51.45 4.64 -18.23
N ASP A 418 -52.49 4.70 -19.00
CA ASP A 418 -52.65 5.67 -20.10
C ASP A 418 -52.74 7.12 -19.53
N TYR A 419 -53.42 7.28 -18.40
CA TYR A 419 -53.42 8.55 -17.67
C TYR A 419 -52.05 8.93 -17.13
N MET A 420 -51.26 7.95 -16.63
CA MET A 420 -49.86 8.19 -16.24
C MET A 420 -48.96 8.54 -17.44
N GLU A 421 -49.27 8.05 -18.65
CA GLU A 421 -48.55 8.43 -19.86
C GLU A 421 -48.91 9.88 -20.29
N GLU A 422 -50.20 10.25 -20.22
CA GLU A 422 -50.66 11.63 -20.50
C GLU A 422 -50.00 12.64 -19.55
N GLN A 423 -49.76 12.25 -18.31
CA GLN A 423 -49.06 13.06 -17.31
C GLN A 423 -47.53 13.02 -17.45
N GLY A 424 -46.96 12.28 -18.43
CA GLY A 424 -45.55 12.16 -18.65
C GLY A 424 -44.81 11.34 -17.58
N ILE A 425 -45.52 10.61 -16.74
CA ILE A 425 -44.98 9.82 -15.65
C ILE A 425 -44.37 8.50 -16.16
N VAL A 426 -44.98 7.91 -17.16
CA VAL A 426 -44.50 6.69 -17.80
C VAL A 426 -44.26 6.88 -19.29
N GLY A 427 -43.34 6.12 -19.85
CA GLY A 427 -43.04 6.16 -21.28
C GLY A 427 -44.15 5.56 -22.16
N PRO A 428 -44.10 5.80 -23.50
CA PRO A 428 -45.10 5.34 -24.45
C PRO A 428 -45.18 3.82 -24.49
N GLN A 429 -46.34 3.33 -24.96
CA GLN A 429 -46.60 1.92 -25.09
C GLN A 429 -45.60 1.27 -26.07
N ASN A 430 -44.97 0.19 -25.65
CA ASN A 430 -44.05 -0.60 -26.47
C ASN A 430 -44.51 -2.06 -26.53
N GLY A 431 -45.49 -2.33 -27.32
CA GLY A 431 -46.13 -3.65 -27.46
C GLY A 431 -46.72 -4.15 -26.13
N SER A 432 -46.41 -5.38 -25.73
CA SER A 432 -46.83 -6.01 -24.47
C SER A 432 -45.83 -5.82 -23.33
N ASN A 433 -44.77 -5.09 -23.54
CA ASN A 433 -43.72 -4.90 -22.53
C ASN A 433 -44.17 -3.89 -21.44
N PRO A 434 -43.66 -4.03 -20.20
CA PRO A 434 -43.90 -2.99 -19.18
C PRO A 434 -43.34 -1.63 -19.61
N ARG A 435 -44.09 -0.58 -19.33
CA ARG A 435 -43.66 0.81 -19.57
C ARG A 435 -42.71 1.26 -18.46
N TYR A 436 -41.67 1.99 -18.82
CA TYR A 436 -40.71 2.54 -17.84
C TYR A 436 -41.24 3.83 -17.25
N VAL A 437 -40.98 4.04 -15.97
CA VAL A 437 -41.28 5.32 -15.28
C VAL A 437 -40.20 6.33 -15.71
N LEU A 438 -40.63 7.48 -16.20
CA LEU A 438 -39.76 8.55 -16.70
C LEU A 438 -39.37 9.55 -15.60
N VAL A 439 -40.16 9.64 -14.55
CA VAL A 439 -39.86 10.46 -13.36
C VAL A 439 -38.77 9.77 -12.56
N LYS A 440 -37.53 10.20 -12.73
CA LYS A 440 -36.44 9.83 -11.83
C LYS A 440 -36.52 10.71 -10.60
N LEU A 441 -36.39 10.13 -9.43
CA LEU A 441 -35.89 10.86 -8.26
C LEU A 441 -34.55 11.45 -8.69
N SER A 442 -34.47 12.76 -8.84
CA SER A 442 -33.26 13.45 -9.28
C SER A 442 -32.11 13.10 -8.29
N ASP A 443 -31.21 12.24 -8.70
CA ASP A 443 -29.87 12.25 -8.13
C ASP A 443 -29.28 13.61 -8.55
N GLU A 444 -29.07 14.50 -7.60
CA GLU A 444 -28.27 15.70 -7.82
C GLU A 444 -26.85 15.27 -8.13
N ASP A 445 -26.56 15.04 -9.40
CA ASP A 445 -25.20 15.08 -9.91
C ASP A 445 -24.83 16.55 -10.05
N GLY A 446 -24.25 17.10 -8.99
CA GLY A 446 -23.60 18.39 -9.04
C GLY A 446 -22.41 18.34 -9.99
N GLU A 447 -22.35 19.31 -10.89
CA GLU A 447 -21.18 19.73 -11.64
C GLU A 447 -19.91 19.93 -10.79
#